data_2b6d296235721c7c368a6a5790afbedd
#
_entry.id   2b6d296235721c7c368a6a5790afbedd
#
_cell.length_a   1.000
_cell.length_b   1.000
_cell.length_c   1.000
_cell.angle_alpha   90.00
_cell.angle_beta   90.00
_cell.angle_gamma   90.00
#
_symmetry.space_group_name_H-M   'P 1'
#
loop_
_entity.id
_entity.type
_entity.pdbx_description
1 polymer ?
#
loop_
_entity_poly.entity_id
_entity_poly.type
_entity_poly.pdbx_seq_one_letter_code
_entity_poly.pdbx_strand_id
1 'polypeptide(L)'
;MAKNIKMQNIFKLRKGEGKTSLCALALFVFLNTVIIVRFFDLFSKTGQGHWTVFVRNFIISGFDPITYSVITYWEPNYNVYRHPLLAFMVWPLSVLNTWLTDLTGLNLVQIITAVPLLFCAFYSFVFLRRIMKDIIELPTFEANMLSFMTFSFAYVMLSCMVPDHFCISMFCLITALYICGMKIKQGGRLKIWQTILLFFMTAGITLSNGVKIFIYALYTNGIRFFKPKYLFLAVLLPSALIWGFARWEYRTMVLPKEKARKAIHAKKNEEIRQKMFEAF
;
A
#
# COMPACT_ATOMS: atom_id res chain seq x y z
N MET A 1 8.84 -26.10 26.25
CA MET A 1 9.39 -26.53 24.92
C MET A 1 8.73 -25.71 23.82
N ALA A 2 9.38 -24.69 23.32
CA ALA A 2 8.88 -23.91 22.19
C ALA A 2 8.95 -24.77 20.93
N LYS A 3 7.77 -25.17 20.41
CA LYS A 3 7.67 -25.83 19.11
C LYS A 3 8.30 -24.91 18.07
N ASN A 4 9.42 -25.33 17.47
CA ASN A 4 9.98 -24.65 16.30
C ASN A 4 8.92 -24.58 15.20
N ILE A 5 8.18 -23.48 15.18
CA ILE A 5 7.27 -23.19 14.07
C ILE A 5 8.20 -22.80 12.91
N LYS A 6 8.55 -23.80 12.09
CA LYS A 6 9.20 -23.52 10.81
C LYS A 6 8.34 -22.46 10.12
N MET A 7 8.93 -21.31 9.80
CA MET A 7 8.28 -20.23 9.03
C MET A 7 7.96 -20.63 7.58
N GLN A 8 7.73 -21.93 7.36
CA GLN A 8 7.28 -22.46 6.10
C GLN A 8 5.82 -22.09 5.91
N ASN A 9 5.59 -21.17 4.99
CA ASN A 9 4.28 -20.76 4.51
C ASN A 9 3.43 -19.99 5.56
N ILE A 10 3.86 -18.77 5.90
CA ILE A 10 3.12 -17.89 6.84
C ILE A 10 1.71 -17.56 6.35
N PHE A 11 1.45 -17.64 5.04
CA PHE A 11 0.15 -17.38 4.42
C PHE A 11 -0.82 -18.56 4.52
N LYS A 12 -0.37 -19.76 4.91
CA LYS A 12 -1.26 -20.89 5.12
C LYS A 12 -2.10 -20.69 6.38
N LEU A 13 -3.42 -20.80 6.25
CA LEU A 13 -4.33 -20.80 7.40
C LEU A 13 -4.07 -22.03 8.27
N ARG A 14 -4.10 -21.83 9.57
CA ARG A 14 -3.89 -22.90 10.56
C ARG A 14 -5.23 -23.51 10.99
N LYS A 15 -5.17 -24.71 11.56
CA LYS A 15 -6.34 -25.35 12.15
C LYS A 15 -6.95 -24.42 13.22
N GLY A 16 -8.27 -24.17 13.12
CA GLY A 16 -9.00 -23.26 14.02
C GLY A 16 -9.03 -21.78 13.62
N GLU A 17 -8.35 -21.40 12.53
CA GLU A 17 -8.43 -20.02 11.98
C GLU A 17 -9.53 -19.86 10.93
N GLY A 18 -9.91 -20.96 10.26
CA GLY A 18 -10.71 -20.92 9.04
C GLY A 18 -12.04 -20.17 9.16
N LYS A 19 -12.85 -20.50 10.19
CA LYS A 19 -14.18 -19.87 10.37
C LYS A 19 -14.08 -18.36 10.58
N THR A 20 -13.22 -17.92 11.51
CA THR A 20 -13.01 -16.49 11.81
C THR A 20 -12.45 -15.73 10.62
N SER A 21 -11.48 -16.33 9.92
CA SER A 21 -10.88 -15.73 8.72
C SER A 21 -11.87 -15.65 7.57
N LEU A 22 -12.75 -16.64 7.40
CA LEU A 22 -13.79 -16.61 6.38
C LEU A 22 -14.83 -15.52 6.66
N CYS A 23 -15.24 -15.33 7.92
CA CYS A 23 -16.11 -14.20 8.28
C CYS A 23 -15.48 -12.84 7.96
N ALA A 24 -14.19 -12.67 8.26
CA ALA A 24 -13.48 -11.44 7.91
C ALA A 24 -13.38 -11.24 6.37
N LEU A 25 -13.08 -12.32 5.63
CA LEU A 25 -13.05 -12.26 4.17
C LEU A 25 -14.42 -11.87 3.60
N ALA A 26 -15.50 -12.48 4.09
CA ALA A 26 -16.86 -12.15 3.65
C ALA A 26 -17.20 -10.67 3.91
N LEU A 27 -16.80 -10.12 5.06
CA LEU A 27 -16.94 -8.69 5.36
C LEU A 27 -16.18 -7.83 4.34
N PHE A 28 -14.90 -8.14 4.08
CA PHE A 28 -14.10 -7.35 3.12
C PHE A 28 -14.62 -7.46 1.69
N VAL A 29 -15.09 -8.64 1.27
CA VAL A 29 -15.74 -8.81 -0.03
C VAL A 29 -17.00 -7.96 -0.11
N PHE A 30 -17.85 -8.00 0.91
CA PHE A 30 -19.05 -7.17 0.96
C PHE A 30 -18.73 -5.67 0.84
N LEU A 31 -17.77 -5.16 1.62
CA LEU A 31 -17.38 -3.75 1.59
C LEU A 31 -16.85 -3.32 0.22
N ASN A 32 -15.96 -4.13 -0.40
CA ASN A 32 -15.45 -3.83 -1.74
C ASN A 32 -16.56 -3.91 -2.80
N THR A 33 -17.49 -4.87 -2.68
CA THR A 33 -18.65 -4.97 -3.59
C THR A 33 -19.53 -3.72 -3.51
N VAL A 34 -19.79 -3.21 -2.32
CA VAL A 34 -20.56 -1.95 -2.15
C VAL A 34 -19.91 -0.78 -2.89
N ILE A 35 -18.58 -0.62 -2.77
CA ILE A 35 -17.86 0.45 -3.49
C ILE A 35 -17.89 0.23 -5.00
N ILE A 36 -17.67 -1.00 -5.46
CA ILE A 36 -17.70 -1.32 -6.89
C ILE A 36 -19.09 -1.00 -7.46
N VAL A 37 -20.15 -1.54 -6.88
CA VAL A 37 -21.52 -1.33 -7.36
C VAL A 37 -21.88 0.15 -7.36
N ARG A 38 -21.50 0.90 -6.31
CA ARG A 38 -21.83 2.34 -6.18
C ARG A 38 -21.15 3.21 -7.22
N PHE A 39 -19.95 2.89 -7.64
CA PHE A 39 -19.11 3.76 -8.47
C PHE A 39 -18.78 3.16 -9.85
N PHE A 40 -19.23 1.95 -10.18
CA PHE A 40 -18.86 1.28 -11.41
C PHE A 40 -19.17 2.09 -12.67
N ASP A 41 -20.41 2.59 -12.80
CA ASP A 41 -20.85 3.37 -13.97
C ASP A 41 -20.04 4.65 -14.18
N LEU A 42 -19.43 5.15 -13.11
CA LEU A 42 -18.61 6.36 -13.15
C LEU A 42 -17.15 6.02 -13.49
N PHE A 43 -16.59 5.02 -12.80
CA PHE A 43 -15.17 4.72 -12.86
C PHE A 43 -14.79 3.74 -13.99
N SER A 44 -15.76 3.07 -14.59
CA SER A 44 -15.55 2.25 -15.79
C SER A 44 -15.44 3.04 -17.09
N LYS A 45 -15.69 4.35 -17.06
CA LYS A 45 -15.61 5.22 -18.24
C LYS A 45 -14.17 5.37 -18.73
N THR A 46 -14.00 5.31 -20.05
CA THR A 46 -12.73 5.52 -20.74
C THR A 46 -12.67 6.91 -21.38
N GLY A 47 -11.47 7.36 -21.77
CA GLY A 47 -11.29 8.62 -22.50
C GLY A 47 -11.38 9.90 -21.66
N GLN A 48 -11.63 9.80 -20.36
CA GLN A 48 -11.68 10.96 -19.45
C GLN A 48 -10.40 10.98 -18.58
N GLY A 49 -9.90 12.19 -18.25
CA GLY A 49 -8.73 12.33 -17.40
C GLY A 49 -8.98 11.80 -15.98
N HIS A 50 -7.97 11.16 -15.40
CA HIS A 50 -8.03 10.54 -14.05
C HIS A 50 -8.50 11.51 -12.97
N TRP A 51 -8.14 12.79 -13.06
CA TRP A 51 -8.58 13.84 -12.13
C TRP A 51 -10.10 13.99 -12.14
N THR A 52 -10.68 14.07 -13.34
CA THR A 52 -12.13 14.25 -13.52
C THR A 52 -12.89 13.01 -13.04
N VAL A 53 -12.40 11.82 -13.37
CA VAL A 53 -13.08 10.56 -13.05
C VAL A 53 -12.90 10.19 -11.57
N PHE A 54 -11.66 10.16 -11.08
CA PHE A 54 -11.39 9.64 -9.74
C PHE A 54 -11.33 10.71 -8.66
N VAL A 55 -10.46 11.71 -8.81
CA VAL A 55 -10.18 12.67 -7.73
C VAL A 55 -11.39 13.54 -7.42
N ARG A 56 -12.12 13.99 -8.47
CA ARG A 56 -13.29 14.84 -8.30
C ARG A 56 -14.50 14.12 -7.69
N ASN A 57 -14.63 12.81 -7.94
CA ASN A 57 -15.80 12.03 -7.56
C ASN A 57 -15.57 11.14 -6.33
N PHE A 58 -14.33 10.80 -6.01
CA PHE A 58 -13.98 9.99 -4.87
C PHE A 58 -13.54 10.88 -3.71
N ILE A 59 -14.50 11.51 -3.04
CA ILE A 59 -14.25 12.48 -1.97
C ILE A 59 -14.46 11.79 -0.62
N ILE A 60 -13.40 11.16 -0.11
CA ILE A 60 -13.35 10.64 1.25
C ILE A 60 -12.19 11.32 1.98
N SER A 61 -12.48 12.05 3.05
CA SER A 61 -11.47 12.80 3.80
C SER A 61 -10.31 11.89 4.25
N GLY A 62 -9.10 12.30 3.93
CA GLY A 62 -7.87 11.59 4.30
C GLY A 62 -7.49 10.43 3.39
N PHE A 63 -8.25 10.16 2.31
CA PHE A 63 -7.95 9.14 1.31
C PHE A 63 -7.90 9.73 -0.09
N ASP A 64 -6.96 9.28 -0.90
CA ASP A 64 -6.79 9.68 -2.28
C ASP A 64 -6.94 8.46 -3.22
N PRO A 65 -7.61 8.58 -4.38
CA PRO A 65 -7.74 7.47 -5.33
C PRO A 65 -6.46 7.26 -6.17
N ILE A 66 -5.29 7.34 -5.53
CA ILE A 66 -3.98 7.25 -6.17
C ILE A 66 -3.84 5.95 -6.96
N THR A 67 -4.20 4.83 -6.34
CA THR A 67 -4.04 3.51 -6.94
C THR A 67 -4.88 3.36 -8.21
N TYR A 68 -6.12 3.87 -8.23
CA TYR A 68 -6.94 3.88 -9.45
C TYR A 68 -6.30 4.72 -10.55
N SER A 69 -5.80 5.90 -10.20
CA SER A 69 -5.13 6.78 -11.18
C SER A 69 -3.91 6.12 -11.80
N VAL A 70 -3.05 5.52 -10.97
CA VAL A 70 -1.80 4.90 -11.44
C VAL A 70 -2.07 3.63 -12.23
N ILE A 71 -3.07 2.83 -11.87
CA ILE A 71 -3.44 1.62 -12.61
C ILE A 71 -4.08 1.97 -13.96
N THR A 72 -4.93 3.00 -14.01
CA THR A 72 -5.59 3.42 -15.26
C THR A 72 -4.62 4.04 -16.26
N TYR A 73 -3.77 4.92 -15.80
CA TYR A 73 -2.74 5.58 -16.60
C TYR A 73 -1.41 5.44 -15.86
N TRP A 74 -0.62 4.45 -16.21
CA TRP A 74 0.61 4.16 -15.49
C TRP A 74 1.58 5.35 -15.51
N GLU A 75 1.35 6.26 -14.57
CA GLU A 75 2.22 7.41 -14.34
C GLU A 75 2.15 7.82 -12.86
N PRO A 76 3.28 8.26 -12.27
CA PRO A 76 3.29 8.72 -10.89
C PRO A 76 2.61 10.11 -10.78
N ASN A 77 1.34 10.11 -10.43
CA ASN A 77 0.52 11.32 -10.18
C ASN A 77 0.50 11.70 -8.69
N TYR A 78 1.55 11.39 -7.96
CA TYR A 78 1.69 11.59 -6.51
C TYR A 78 3.11 12.04 -6.17
N ASN A 79 3.38 12.34 -4.90
CA ASN A 79 4.73 12.68 -4.44
C ASN A 79 5.60 11.42 -4.36
N VAL A 80 6.44 11.21 -5.38
CA VAL A 80 7.35 10.05 -5.51
C VAL A 80 8.34 9.92 -4.36
N TYR A 81 8.69 11.02 -3.68
CA TYR A 81 9.52 10.95 -2.47
C TYR A 81 8.77 10.39 -1.25
N ARG A 82 7.44 10.41 -1.28
CA ARG A 82 6.61 9.75 -0.24
C ARG A 82 6.30 8.29 -0.58
N HIS A 83 6.18 7.96 -1.86
CA HIS A 83 5.72 6.67 -2.36
C HIS A 83 6.63 6.13 -3.48
N PRO A 84 7.95 5.89 -3.22
CA PRO A 84 8.96 5.76 -4.26
C PRO A 84 8.83 4.52 -5.17
N LEU A 85 8.13 3.48 -4.75
CA LEU A 85 7.95 2.28 -5.57
C LEU A 85 6.48 1.98 -5.89
N LEU A 86 5.54 2.85 -5.48
CA LEU A 86 4.11 2.57 -5.59
C LEU A 86 3.69 2.31 -7.05
N ALA A 87 4.06 3.17 -8.00
CA ALA A 87 3.72 3.00 -9.41
C ALA A 87 4.28 1.69 -9.97
N PHE A 88 5.51 1.33 -9.62
CA PHE A 88 6.16 0.12 -10.11
C PHE A 88 5.57 -1.15 -9.50
N MET A 89 5.14 -1.10 -8.24
CA MET A 89 4.46 -2.23 -7.58
C MET A 89 3.09 -2.52 -8.19
N VAL A 90 2.36 -1.49 -8.66
CA VAL A 90 1.06 -1.65 -9.30
C VAL A 90 1.14 -1.75 -10.82
N TRP A 91 2.32 -1.67 -11.42
CA TRP A 91 2.52 -1.77 -12.86
C TRP A 91 1.89 -3.03 -13.51
N PRO A 92 2.01 -4.24 -12.93
CA PRO A 92 1.37 -5.42 -13.51
C PRO A 92 -0.16 -5.30 -13.59
N LEU A 93 -0.76 -4.63 -12.60
CA LEU A 93 -2.20 -4.37 -12.58
C LEU A 93 -2.60 -3.34 -13.65
N SER A 94 -1.74 -2.36 -13.91
CA SER A 94 -1.95 -1.38 -14.98
C SER A 94 -1.92 -2.05 -16.36
N VAL A 95 -0.95 -2.92 -16.62
CA VAL A 95 -0.87 -3.70 -17.86
C VAL A 95 -2.13 -4.55 -18.05
N LEU A 96 -2.57 -5.24 -17.00
CA LEU A 96 -3.80 -6.04 -17.03
C LEU A 96 -5.03 -5.16 -17.29
N ASN A 97 -5.13 -4.00 -16.64
CA ASN A 97 -6.25 -3.08 -16.85
C ASN A 97 -6.30 -2.55 -18.28
N THR A 98 -5.16 -2.15 -18.84
CA THR A 98 -5.06 -1.66 -20.23
C THR A 98 -5.53 -2.75 -21.19
N TRP A 99 -5.01 -3.97 -21.05
CA TRP A 99 -5.39 -5.09 -21.90
C TRP A 99 -6.90 -5.41 -21.83
N LEU A 100 -7.48 -5.43 -20.62
CA LEU A 100 -8.92 -5.65 -20.44
C LEU A 100 -9.76 -4.48 -20.97
N THR A 101 -9.27 -3.25 -20.82
CA THR A 101 -9.94 -2.05 -21.36
C THR A 101 -9.99 -2.10 -22.89
N ASP A 102 -8.91 -2.50 -23.54
CA ASP A 102 -8.86 -2.67 -25.00
C ASP A 102 -9.81 -3.74 -25.51
N LEU A 103 -10.03 -4.81 -24.72
CA LEU A 103 -10.94 -5.90 -25.05
C LEU A 103 -12.42 -5.56 -24.82
N THR A 104 -12.73 -4.85 -23.74
CA THR A 104 -14.12 -4.66 -23.27
C THR A 104 -14.68 -3.25 -23.53
N GLY A 105 -13.83 -2.29 -23.84
CA GLY A 105 -14.19 -0.88 -23.88
C GLY A 105 -14.44 -0.23 -22.50
N LEU A 106 -14.26 -0.98 -21.41
CA LEU A 106 -14.53 -0.54 -20.03
C LEU A 106 -13.25 -0.51 -19.21
N ASN A 107 -13.08 0.53 -18.40
CA ASN A 107 -12.02 0.58 -17.40
C ASN A 107 -12.41 -0.28 -16.18
N LEU A 108 -11.75 -1.43 -16.01
CA LEU A 108 -12.02 -2.39 -14.94
C LEU A 108 -11.17 -2.17 -13.68
N VAL A 109 -10.60 -1.00 -13.54
CA VAL A 109 -9.66 -0.65 -12.46
C VAL A 109 -10.20 -0.95 -11.06
N GLN A 110 -11.51 -0.77 -10.80
CA GLN A 110 -12.11 -1.08 -9.51
C GLN A 110 -12.03 -2.57 -9.16
N ILE A 111 -12.37 -3.42 -10.10
CA ILE A 111 -12.36 -4.89 -9.93
C ILE A 111 -10.92 -5.38 -9.77
N ILE A 112 -10.01 -4.90 -10.62
CA ILE A 112 -8.60 -5.27 -10.58
C ILE A 112 -7.96 -4.84 -9.27
N THR A 113 -8.26 -3.65 -8.78
CA THR A 113 -7.71 -3.13 -7.52
C THR A 113 -8.30 -3.83 -6.28
N ALA A 114 -9.57 -4.25 -6.35
CA ALA A 114 -10.21 -4.97 -5.25
C ALA A 114 -9.46 -6.27 -4.88
N VAL A 115 -8.86 -6.97 -5.85
CA VAL A 115 -8.13 -8.22 -5.59
C VAL A 115 -6.95 -8.02 -4.62
N PRO A 116 -5.96 -7.15 -4.87
CA PRO A 116 -4.89 -6.90 -3.91
C PRO A 116 -5.37 -6.25 -2.61
N LEU A 117 -6.43 -5.42 -2.63
CA LEU A 117 -7.02 -4.87 -1.40
C LEU A 117 -7.60 -5.98 -0.52
N LEU A 118 -8.38 -6.89 -1.09
CA LEU A 118 -8.91 -8.05 -0.38
C LEU A 118 -7.80 -8.95 0.19
N PHE A 119 -6.76 -9.20 -0.60
CA PHE A 119 -5.58 -9.95 -0.13
C PHE A 119 -4.91 -9.27 1.06
N CYS A 120 -4.64 -7.96 0.95
CA CYS A 120 -3.98 -7.19 1.99
C CYS A 120 -4.84 -7.08 3.25
N ALA A 121 -6.13 -6.79 3.13
CA ALA A 121 -7.06 -6.71 4.27
C ALA A 121 -7.19 -8.06 4.99
N PHE A 122 -7.40 -9.13 4.23
CA PHE A 122 -7.53 -10.48 4.75
C PHE A 122 -6.31 -10.93 5.55
N TYR A 123 -5.11 -10.80 4.97
CA TYR A 123 -3.90 -11.20 5.67
C TYR A 123 -3.49 -10.24 6.79
N SER A 124 -3.85 -8.95 6.70
CA SER A 124 -3.71 -8.04 7.84
C SER A 124 -4.54 -8.52 9.04
N PHE A 125 -5.78 -8.93 8.80
CA PHE A 125 -6.63 -9.51 9.85
C PHE A 125 -6.02 -10.80 10.42
N VAL A 126 -5.61 -11.74 9.57
CA VAL A 126 -5.02 -13.02 9.99
C VAL A 126 -3.75 -12.80 10.81
N PHE A 127 -2.86 -11.91 10.37
CA PHE A 127 -1.61 -11.65 11.10
C PHE A 127 -1.84 -10.86 12.38
N LEU A 128 -2.77 -9.91 12.40
CA LEU A 128 -3.15 -9.22 13.64
C LEU A 128 -3.69 -10.20 14.69
N ARG A 129 -4.60 -11.08 14.29
CA ARG A 129 -5.12 -12.14 15.15
C ARG A 129 -3.99 -13.05 15.66
N ARG A 130 -3.04 -13.42 14.82
CA ARG A 130 -1.86 -14.22 15.22
C ARG A 130 -0.94 -13.45 16.16
N ILE A 131 -0.77 -12.14 15.99
CA ILE A 131 -0.04 -11.30 16.94
C ILE A 131 -0.70 -11.39 18.33
N MET A 132 -2.02 -11.19 18.40
CA MET A 132 -2.77 -11.25 19.65
C MET A 132 -2.67 -12.63 20.29
N LYS A 133 -2.78 -13.72 19.51
CA LYS A 133 -2.80 -15.08 20.01
C LYS A 133 -1.41 -15.66 20.29
N ASP A 134 -0.47 -15.49 19.35
CA ASP A 134 0.81 -16.22 19.39
C ASP A 134 1.92 -15.42 20.07
N ILE A 135 1.84 -14.07 20.04
CA ILE A 135 2.87 -13.19 20.60
C ILE A 135 2.44 -12.64 21.95
N ILE A 136 1.22 -12.09 22.02
CA ILE A 136 0.63 -11.55 23.27
C ILE A 136 0.02 -12.64 24.12
N GLU A 137 -0.27 -13.81 23.53
CA GLU A 137 -0.80 -15.02 24.21
C GLU A 137 -2.23 -14.88 24.76
N LEU A 138 -3.04 -14.02 24.12
CA LEU A 138 -4.46 -13.89 24.50
C LEU A 138 -5.24 -15.18 24.19
N PRO A 139 -6.27 -15.49 24.96
CA PRO A 139 -7.24 -16.53 24.64
C PRO A 139 -7.87 -16.31 23.25
N THR A 140 -8.34 -17.38 22.64
CA THR A 140 -8.83 -17.32 21.24
C THR A 140 -10.00 -16.36 21.05
N PHE A 141 -10.88 -16.26 22.04
CA PHE A 141 -12.05 -15.39 21.99
C PHE A 141 -11.63 -13.91 21.96
N GLU A 142 -10.78 -13.50 22.91
CA GLU A 142 -10.28 -12.11 22.99
C GLU A 142 -9.45 -11.74 21.76
N ALA A 143 -8.59 -12.65 21.28
CA ALA A 143 -7.82 -12.42 20.06
C ALA A 143 -8.73 -12.19 18.84
N ASN A 144 -9.82 -12.93 18.70
CA ASN A 144 -10.81 -12.72 17.65
C ASN A 144 -11.54 -11.39 17.82
N MET A 145 -12.06 -11.13 19.03
CA MET A 145 -12.83 -9.93 19.36
C MET A 145 -12.02 -8.65 19.10
N LEU A 146 -10.79 -8.59 19.60
CA LEU A 146 -9.91 -7.42 19.38
C LEU A 146 -9.52 -7.24 17.92
N SER A 147 -9.36 -8.35 17.19
CA SER A 147 -9.08 -8.26 15.74
C SER A 147 -10.28 -7.68 14.99
N PHE A 148 -11.50 -8.17 15.22
CA PHE A 148 -12.70 -7.59 14.62
C PHE A 148 -12.92 -6.15 15.07
N MET A 149 -12.74 -5.83 16.33
CA MET A 149 -12.84 -4.47 16.85
C MET A 149 -11.87 -3.52 16.11
N THR A 150 -10.62 -3.93 15.89
CA THR A 150 -9.63 -3.13 15.14
C THR A 150 -10.13 -2.84 13.73
N PHE A 151 -10.65 -3.85 13.01
CA PHE A 151 -11.15 -3.67 11.66
C PHE A 151 -12.54 -3.01 11.58
N SER A 152 -13.22 -2.81 12.71
CA SER A 152 -14.47 -2.04 12.81
C SER A 152 -14.23 -0.54 13.02
N PHE A 153 -13.02 -0.11 13.35
CA PHE A 153 -12.70 1.32 13.36
C PHE A 153 -12.86 1.90 11.96
N ALA A 154 -13.62 2.98 11.84
CA ALA A 154 -14.00 3.55 10.55
C ALA A 154 -12.80 3.76 9.60
N TYR A 155 -11.68 4.30 10.12
CA TYR A 155 -10.49 4.53 9.30
C TYR A 155 -9.86 3.24 8.77
N VAL A 156 -9.79 2.18 9.60
CA VAL A 156 -9.25 0.88 9.21
C VAL A 156 -10.18 0.20 8.20
N MET A 157 -11.49 0.22 8.47
CA MET A 157 -12.50 -0.33 7.59
C MET A 157 -12.48 0.35 6.22
N LEU A 158 -12.43 1.68 6.18
CA LEU A 158 -12.34 2.45 4.95
C LEU A 158 -11.06 2.12 4.18
N SER A 159 -9.91 1.99 4.84
CA SER A 159 -8.67 1.63 4.14
C SER A 159 -8.72 0.26 3.47
N CYS A 160 -9.59 -0.66 3.90
CA CYS A 160 -9.77 -1.98 3.28
C CYS A 160 -10.65 -1.96 2.01
N MET A 161 -11.33 -0.86 1.71
CA MET A 161 -12.27 -0.76 0.59
C MET A 161 -11.99 0.42 -0.34
N VAL A 162 -11.11 1.33 0.06
CA VAL A 162 -10.73 2.53 -0.71
C VAL A 162 -9.45 2.26 -1.50
N PRO A 163 -9.35 2.69 -2.76
CA PRO A 163 -8.19 2.44 -3.63
C PRO A 163 -6.98 3.32 -3.31
N ASP A 164 -6.63 3.38 -2.04
CA ASP A 164 -5.46 4.07 -1.55
C ASP A 164 -4.36 3.06 -1.17
N HIS A 165 -3.15 3.55 -0.99
CA HIS A 165 -2.00 2.77 -0.57
C HIS A 165 -2.05 2.31 0.91
N PHE A 166 -2.99 2.82 1.72
CA PHE A 166 -3.06 2.54 3.16
C PHE A 166 -3.28 1.08 3.49
N CYS A 167 -4.16 0.37 2.79
CA CYS A 167 -4.39 -1.06 3.00
C CYS A 167 -3.11 -1.88 2.77
N ILE A 168 -2.37 -1.56 1.70
CA ILE A 168 -1.11 -2.23 1.36
C ILE A 168 -0.05 -1.92 2.43
N SER A 169 0.05 -0.66 2.86
CA SER A 169 0.95 -0.25 3.94
C SER A 169 0.64 -0.96 5.26
N MET A 170 -0.64 -1.07 5.62
CA MET A 170 -1.11 -1.79 6.81
C MET A 170 -0.71 -3.26 6.75
N PHE A 171 -0.94 -3.91 5.62
CA PHE A 171 -0.53 -5.30 5.41
C PHE A 171 0.98 -5.49 5.58
N CYS A 172 1.80 -4.65 4.95
CA CYS A 172 3.25 -4.72 5.08
C CYS A 172 3.72 -4.54 6.52
N LEU A 173 3.15 -3.55 7.24
CA LEU A 173 3.52 -3.27 8.63
C LEU A 173 3.11 -4.38 9.60
N ILE A 174 1.87 -4.87 9.51
CA ILE A 174 1.37 -5.95 10.37
C ILE A 174 2.13 -7.25 10.09
N THR A 175 2.41 -7.56 8.82
CA THR A 175 3.23 -8.72 8.45
C THR A 175 4.65 -8.62 9.03
N ALA A 176 5.29 -7.45 8.91
CA ALA A 176 6.61 -7.22 9.48
C ALA A 176 6.59 -7.36 11.01
N LEU A 177 5.60 -6.77 11.68
CA LEU A 177 5.42 -6.88 13.12
C LEU A 177 5.24 -8.34 13.57
N TYR A 178 4.42 -9.12 12.85
CA TYR A 178 4.23 -10.54 13.12
C TYR A 178 5.54 -11.32 12.97
N ILE A 179 6.26 -11.13 11.86
CA ILE A 179 7.55 -11.80 11.62
C ILE A 179 8.57 -11.47 12.71
N CYS A 180 8.69 -10.19 13.07
CA CYS A 180 9.64 -9.73 14.08
C CYS A 180 9.26 -10.22 15.48
N GLY A 181 7.99 -10.12 15.85
CA GLY A 181 7.49 -10.62 17.14
C GLY A 181 7.69 -12.13 17.32
N MET A 182 7.41 -12.91 16.26
CA MET A 182 7.68 -14.36 16.29
C MET A 182 9.18 -14.67 16.42
N LYS A 183 10.04 -13.88 15.76
CA LYS A 183 11.50 -14.05 15.92
C LYS A 183 11.98 -13.74 17.34
N ILE A 184 11.49 -12.66 17.93
CA ILE A 184 11.80 -12.30 19.33
C ILE A 184 11.37 -13.44 20.26
N LYS A 185 10.14 -13.92 20.12
CA LYS A 185 9.60 -15.01 20.94
C LYS A 185 10.40 -16.32 20.82
N GLN A 186 10.97 -16.59 19.65
CA GLN A 186 11.81 -17.78 19.38
C GLN A 186 13.30 -17.57 19.68
N GLY A 187 13.71 -16.42 20.22
CA GLY A 187 15.13 -16.08 20.43
C GLY A 187 15.91 -15.91 19.14
N GLY A 188 15.21 -15.75 18.01
CA GLY A 188 15.79 -15.58 16.68
C GLY A 188 16.12 -14.11 16.37
N ARG A 189 16.65 -13.88 15.17
CA ARG A 189 17.07 -12.55 14.69
C ARG A 189 16.66 -12.32 13.25
N LEU A 190 16.50 -11.05 12.88
CA LEU A 190 16.37 -10.66 11.49
C LEU A 190 17.74 -10.71 10.80
N LYS A 191 17.81 -11.45 9.70
CA LYS A 191 18.96 -11.44 8.80
C LYS A 191 18.96 -10.11 8.01
N ILE A 192 20.12 -9.69 7.53
CA ILE A 192 20.28 -8.49 6.70
C ILE A 192 19.28 -8.47 5.54
N TRP A 193 19.23 -9.53 4.73
CA TRP A 193 18.33 -9.61 3.58
C TRP A 193 16.84 -9.54 3.95
N GLN A 194 16.44 -10.05 5.13
CA GLN A 194 15.06 -9.97 5.62
C GLN A 194 14.69 -8.53 5.96
N THR A 195 15.61 -7.80 6.61
CA THR A 195 15.39 -6.37 6.91
C THR A 195 15.31 -5.56 5.63
N ILE A 196 16.18 -5.81 4.65
CA ILE A 196 16.17 -5.14 3.35
C ILE A 196 14.83 -5.40 2.63
N LEU A 197 14.37 -6.65 2.55
CA LEU A 197 13.12 -7.01 1.90
C LEU A 197 11.92 -6.32 2.56
N LEU A 198 11.81 -6.42 3.90
CA LEU A 198 10.73 -5.76 4.64
C LEU A 198 10.77 -4.24 4.48
N PHE A 199 11.98 -3.66 4.46
CA PHE A 199 12.15 -2.22 4.23
C PHE A 199 11.66 -1.81 2.84
N PHE A 200 12.11 -2.44 1.77
CA PHE A 200 11.69 -2.07 0.42
C PHE A 200 10.19 -2.27 0.19
N MET A 201 9.62 -3.38 0.69
CA MET A 201 8.17 -3.61 0.60
C MET A 201 7.36 -2.54 1.33
N THR A 202 7.85 -2.05 2.45
CA THR A 202 7.12 -1.11 3.30
C THR A 202 7.41 0.35 2.93
N ALA A 203 8.69 0.72 2.83
CA ALA A 203 9.14 2.06 2.47
C ALA A 203 8.87 2.40 1.00
N GLY A 204 8.83 1.39 0.12
CA GLY A 204 8.47 1.56 -1.28
C GLY A 204 7.04 2.03 -1.47
N ILE A 205 6.11 1.57 -0.65
CA ILE A 205 4.72 2.03 -0.64
C ILE A 205 4.61 3.38 0.08
N THR A 206 5.26 3.52 1.24
CA THR A 206 5.25 4.76 2.03
C THR A 206 6.59 4.90 2.76
N LEU A 207 7.41 5.84 2.33
CA LEU A 207 8.81 5.98 2.78
C LEU A 207 8.93 6.07 4.31
N SER A 208 8.07 6.84 4.97
CA SER A 208 8.07 7.01 6.43
C SER A 208 7.85 5.70 7.20
N ASN A 209 7.20 4.72 6.59
CA ASN A 209 6.99 3.40 7.21
C ASN A 209 8.29 2.58 7.29
N GLY A 210 9.30 2.89 6.47
CA GLY A 210 10.61 2.26 6.54
C GLY A 210 11.29 2.42 7.90
N VAL A 211 11.08 3.55 8.58
CA VAL A 211 11.59 3.78 9.95
C VAL A 211 11.06 2.75 10.94
N LYS A 212 9.79 2.36 10.80
CA LYS A 212 9.17 1.32 11.66
C LYS A 212 9.86 -0.04 11.47
N ILE A 213 10.28 -0.36 10.25
CA ILE A 213 11.03 -1.60 9.98
C ILE A 213 12.39 -1.59 10.68
N PHE A 214 13.08 -0.45 10.69
CA PHE A 214 14.34 -0.33 11.41
C PHE A 214 14.15 -0.45 12.93
N ILE A 215 13.07 0.10 13.48
CA ILE A 215 12.68 -0.10 14.88
C ILE A 215 12.43 -1.59 15.16
N TYR A 216 11.67 -2.28 14.30
CA TYR A 216 11.44 -3.73 14.46
C TYR A 216 12.75 -4.53 14.39
N ALA A 217 13.65 -4.16 13.47
CA ALA A 217 14.97 -4.77 13.36
C ALA A 217 15.85 -4.51 14.59
N LEU A 218 15.79 -3.30 15.16
CA LEU A 218 16.48 -2.94 16.40
C LEU A 218 16.01 -3.83 17.57
N TYR A 219 14.70 -3.93 17.79
CA TYR A 219 14.14 -4.77 18.85
C TYR A 219 14.46 -6.24 18.65
N THR A 220 14.46 -6.73 17.41
CA THR A 220 14.73 -8.15 17.11
C THR A 220 16.21 -8.49 17.27
N ASN A 221 17.13 -7.58 16.91
CA ASN A 221 18.57 -7.84 16.89
C ASN A 221 19.32 -7.28 18.11
N GLY A 222 18.67 -6.37 18.89
CA GLY A 222 19.29 -5.71 20.04
C GLY A 222 20.56 -4.95 19.64
N ILE A 223 21.60 -5.00 20.48
CA ILE A 223 22.89 -4.31 20.25
C ILE A 223 23.57 -4.70 18.92
N ARG A 224 23.25 -5.87 18.36
CA ARG A 224 23.82 -6.31 17.07
C ARG A 224 23.30 -5.51 15.87
N PHE A 225 22.20 -4.78 16.02
CA PHE A 225 21.72 -3.82 15.04
C PHE A 225 22.80 -2.78 14.72
N PHE A 226 23.54 -2.33 15.71
CA PHE A 226 24.60 -1.31 15.59
C PHE A 226 25.94 -1.86 15.05
N LYS A 227 26.05 -3.16 14.77
CA LYS A 227 27.26 -3.66 14.11
C LYS A 227 27.46 -3.00 12.75
N PRO A 228 28.68 -2.51 12.41
CA PRO A 228 28.91 -1.73 11.19
C PRO A 228 28.38 -2.40 9.92
N LYS A 229 28.61 -3.71 9.78
CA LYS A 229 28.12 -4.49 8.64
C LYS A 229 26.59 -4.48 8.55
N TYR A 230 25.87 -4.64 9.68
CA TYR A 230 24.43 -4.66 9.68
C TYR A 230 23.87 -3.25 9.39
N LEU A 231 24.38 -2.24 10.10
CA LEU A 231 23.94 -0.86 9.95
C LEU A 231 24.15 -0.38 8.51
N PHE A 232 25.33 -0.64 7.93
CA PHE A 232 25.60 -0.24 6.57
C PHE A 232 24.70 -0.96 5.54
N LEU A 233 24.67 -2.31 5.57
CA LEU A 233 23.97 -3.09 4.54
C LEU A 233 22.45 -3.14 4.71
N ALA A 234 21.93 -3.11 5.93
CA ALA A 234 20.50 -3.27 6.18
C ALA A 234 19.76 -1.95 6.42
N VAL A 235 20.48 -0.85 6.68
CA VAL A 235 19.87 0.46 6.97
C VAL A 235 20.33 1.52 5.96
N LEU A 236 21.63 1.85 5.94
CA LEU A 236 22.12 2.98 5.15
C LEU A 236 22.02 2.71 3.64
N LEU A 237 22.50 1.55 3.18
CA LEU A 237 22.47 1.21 1.76
C LEU A 237 21.04 1.17 1.18
N PRO A 238 20.07 0.43 1.75
CA PRO A 238 18.70 0.44 1.21
C PRO A 238 18.02 1.81 1.31
N SER A 239 18.33 2.61 2.33
CA SER A 239 17.83 3.99 2.42
C SER A 239 18.38 4.89 1.31
N ALA A 240 19.66 4.77 0.99
CA ALA A 240 20.29 5.50 -0.11
C ALA A 240 19.74 5.05 -1.47
N LEU A 241 19.54 3.74 -1.65
CA LEU A 241 19.00 3.18 -2.90
C LEU A 241 17.56 3.65 -3.16
N ILE A 242 16.68 3.63 -2.17
CA ILE A 242 15.29 4.05 -2.35
C ILE A 242 15.19 5.56 -2.59
N TRP A 243 16.03 6.34 -1.92
CA TRP A 243 16.10 7.79 -2.15
C TRP A 243 16.64 8.11 -3.55
N GLY A 244 17.72 7.43 -3.98
CA GLY A 244 18.28 7.56 -5.32
C GLY A 244 17.27 7.19 -6.40
N PHE A 245 16.49 6.11 -6.18
CA PHE A 245 15.43 5.70 -7.07
C PHE A 245 14.30 6.74 -7.16
N ALA A 246 13.80 7.26 -6.03
CA ALA A 246 12.79 8.33 -6.01
C ALA A 246 13.27 9.59 -6.74
N ARG A 247 14.56 9.94 -6.60
CA ARG A 247 15.16 11.07 -7.32
C ARG A 247 15.24 10.82 -8.83
N TRP A 248 15.57 9.59 -9.23
CA TRP A 248 15.56 9.19 -10.64
C TRP A 248 14.14 9.25 -11.21
N GLU A 249 13.16 8.65 -10.54
CA GLU A 249 11.75 8.67 -10.93
C GLU A 249 11.22 10.10 -11.08
N TYR A 250 11.51 10.97 -10.11
CA TYR A 250 11.12 12.39 -10.17
C TYR A 250 11.70 13.07 -11.41
N ARG A 251 13.01 12.90 -11.67
CA ARG A 251 13.69 13.58 -12.78
C ARG A 251 13.23 13.09 -14.15
N THR A 252 12.95 11.81 -14.28
CA THR A 252 12.62 11.18 -15.56
C THR A 252 11.13 11.21 -15.88
N MET A 253 10.26 11.07 -14.89
CA MET A 253 8.82 10.90 -15.10
C MET A 253 7.98 12.11 -14.67
N VAL A 254 8.33 12.76 -13.57
CA VAL A 254 7.51 13.84 -12.98
C VAL A 254 7.94 15.22 -13.49
N LEU A 255 9.22 15.55 -13.38
CA LEU A 255 9.75 16.88 -13.70
C LEU A 255 9.48 17.35 -15.16
N PRO A 256 9.59 16.50 -16.20
CA PRO A 256 9.27 16.93 -17.57
C PRO A 256 7.80 17.34 -17.72
N LYS A 257 6.89 16.58 -17.07
CA LYS A 257 5.45 16.86 -17.10
C LYS A 257 5.08 18.12 -16.30
N GLU A 258 5.71 18.34 -15.15
CA GLU A 258 5.55 19.59 -14.39
C GLU A 258 6.00 20.80 -15.20
N LYS A 259 7.14 20.70 -15.90
CA LYS A 259 7.63 21.78 -16.78
C LYS A 259 6.65 22.05 -17.91
N ALA A 260 6.15 21.00 -18.58
CA ALA A 260 5.17 21.14 -19.65
C ALA A 260 3.86 21.79 -19.16
N ARG A 261 3.34 21.36 -18.01
CA ARG A 261 2.13 21.97 -17.39
C ARG A 261 2.36 23.44 -17.05
N LYS A 262 3.50 23.80 -16.45
CA LYS A 262 3.84 25.19 -16.13
C LYS A 262 3.93 26.06 -17.42
N ALA A 263 4.49 25.54 -18.48
CA ALA A 263 4.57 26.26 -19.76
C ALA A 263 3.17 26.50 -20.37
N ILE A 264 2.27 25.50 -20.32
CA ILE A 264 0.88 25.65 -20.77
C ILE A 264 0.12 26.70 -19.93
N HIS A 265 0.27 26.65 -18.61
CA HIS A 265 -0.36 27.64 -17.73
C HIS A 265 0.18 29.05 -17.96
N ALA A 266 1.49 29.20 -18.18
CA ALA A 266 2.09 30.50 -18.49
C ALA A 266 1.51 31.10 -19.78
N LYS A 267 1.46 30.29 -20.87
CA LYS A 267 0.83 30.73 -22.14
C LYS A 267 -0.62 31.14 -21.96
N LYS A 268 -1.42 30.32 -21.27
CA LYS A 268 -2.84 30.63 -21.02
C LYS A 268 -3.03 31.93 -20.23
N ASN A 269 -2.20 32.16 -19.23
CA ASN A 269 -2.24 33.40 -18.44
C ASN A 269 -1.85 34.62 -19.29
N GLU A 270 -0.91 34.47 -20.21
CA GLU A 270 -0.51 35.53 -21.13
C GLU A 270 -1.61 35.86 -22.15
N GLU A 271 -2.26 34.83 -22.72
CA GLU A 271 -3.45 35.00 -23.58
C GLU A 271 -4.62 35.70 -22.87
N ILE A 272 -4.89 35.33 -21.60
CA ILE A 272 -5.92 36.00 -20.80
C ILE A 272 -5.55 37.46 -20.55
N ARG A 273 -4.29 37.74 -20.26
CA ARG A 273 -3.79 39.09 -20.02
C ARG A 273 -3.89 39.95 -21.27
N GLN A 274 -3.53 39.42 -22.44
CA GLN A 274 -3.68 40.11 -23.73
C GLN A 274 -5.15 40.44 -24.02
N LYS A 275 -6.04 39.45 -23.88
CA LYS A 275 -7.49 39.69 -24.06
C LYS A 275 -8.09 40.74 -23.10
N MET A 276 -7.57 40.82 -21.89
CA MET A 276 -7.94 41.87 -20.95
C MET A 276 -7.45 43.23 -21.38
N PHE A 277 -6.26 43.35 -21.95
CA PHE A 277 -5.74 44.62 -22.49
C PHE A 277 -6.44 45.07 -23.75
N GLU A 278 -6.92 44.16 -24.60
CA GLU A 278 -7.69 44.46 -25.83
C GLU A 278 -9.15 44.86 -25.53
N ALA A 279 -9.66 44.55 -24.36
CA ALA A 279 -11.02 44.86 -23.91
C ALA A 279 -11.14 46.21 -23.19
N PHE A 280 -10.03 46.91 -22.95
CA PHE A 280 -9.94 48.28 -22.42
C PHE A 280 -9.44 49.26 -23.47
#